data_7d0da397dcfb4997c5def5d2be53d114
#
_entry.id   7d0da397dcfb4997c5def5d2be53d114
#
_cell.length_a   1.000
_cell.length_b   1.000
_cell.length_c   1.000
_cell.angle_alpha   90.00
_cell.angle_beta   90.00
_cell.angle_gamma   90.00
#
_symmetry.space_group_name_H-M   'P 1'
#
loop_
_entity.id
_entity.type
_entity.pdbx_description
1 polymer ?
#
loop_
_entity_poly.entity_id
_entity_poly.type
_entity_poly.pdbx_seq_one_letter_code
_entity_poly.pdbx_strand_id
1 'polypeptide(L)'
;MQTSYEKYRELAEVHGGPACIDTFGENPFSPISKPEAYALSETQQKLQTELDNESGQIVNRYIKGDERSFTIIAYPVPEIGGNYEEIFREIVKINTLDYHLYQEIQQTIINTLDTCEWVEVKGRGDNETDLLIHLHELTDPKKQTNFENCVADVNIPVGEVFTSPQLAGTGGILHAVSYTHLRAHETLRHL
;
A
#
# COMPACT_ATOMS: atom_id res chain seq x y z
N MET A 1 -21.26 -6.77 -11.22
CA MET A 1 -19.84 -6.65 -11.59
C MET A 1 -19.47 -7.58 -12.75
N GLN A 2 -19.51 -8.91 -12.62
CA GLN A 2 -19.10 -9.85 -13.68
C GLN A 2 -19.80 -9.58 -15.04
N THR A 3 -21.12 -9.42 -15.06
CA THR A 3 -21.89 -9.12 -16.28
C THR A 3 -21.42 -7.83 -16.99
N SER A 4 -20.96 -6.83 -16.22
CA SER A 4 -20.43 -5.59 -16.80
C SER A 4 -19.09 -5.83 -17.47
N TYR A 5 -18.21 -6.61 -16.84
CA TYR A 5 -16.92 -6.99 -17.43
C TYR A 5 -17.10 -7.86 -18.68
N GLU A 6 -18.03 -8.79 -18.67
CA GLU A 6 -18.35 -9.60 -19.85
C GLU A 6 -18.82 -8.74 -21.02
N LYS A 7 -19.67 -7.75 -20.74
CA LYS A 7 -20.18 -6.82 -21.75
C LYS A 7 -19.12 -5.89 -22.33
N TYR A 8 -18.14 -5.49 -21.51
CA TYR A 8 -17.09 -4.53 -21.87
C TYR A 8 -15.69 -5.15 -21.83
N ARG A 9 -15.57 -6.43 -22.17
CA ARG A 9 -14.33 -7.21 -22.09
C ARG A 9 -13.16 -6.53 -22.81
N GLU A 10 -13.38 -6.06 -24.04
CA GLU A 10 -12.34 -5.41 -24.84
C GLU A 10 -11.76 -4.15 -24.16
N LEU A 11 -12.59 -3.40 -23.42
CA LEU A 11 -12.14 -2.25 -22.64
C LEU A 11 -11.38 -2.67 -21.37
N ALA A 12 -11.80 -3.76 -20.74
CA ALA A 12 -11.15 -4.27 -19.54
C ALA A 12 -9.74 -4.82 -19.86
N GLU A 13 -9.59 -5.49 -21.00
CA GLU A 13 -8.31 -6.07 -21.44
C GLU A 13 -7.23 -5.03 -21.75
N VAL A 14 -7.61 -3.79 -22.03
CA VAL A 14 -6.68 -2.67 -22.30
C VAL A 14 -6.65 -1.64 -21.19
N HIS A 15 -7.18 -1.96 -20.02
CA HIS A 15 -7.25 -1.05 -18.89
C HIS A 15 -5.86 -0.83 -18.28
N GLY A 16 -5.30 0.37 -18.44
CA GLY A 16 -3.96 0.74 -17.98
C GLY A 16 -3.82 1.03 -16.47
N GLY A 17 -4.94 1.04 -15.75
CA GLY A 17 -4.98 1.35 -14.30
C GLY A 17 -5.38 2.81 -14.00
N PRO A 18 -5.76 3.09 -12.73
CA PRO A 18 -6.16 4.43 -12.31
C PRO A 18 -4.96 5.31 -11.93
N ALA A 19 -5.15 6.63 -12.04
CA ALA A 19 -4.38 7.62 -11.33
C ALA A 19 -5.32 8.33 -10.35
N CYS A 20 -4.99 8.29 -9.06
CA CYS A 20 -5.80 8.85 -8.00
C CYS A 20 -5.08 10.03 -7.34
N ILE A 21 -5.82 11.11 -7.08
CA ILE A 21 -5.36 12.21 -6.24
C ILE A 21 -6.15 12.14 -4.95
N ASP A 22 -5.46 11.78 -3.86
CA ASP A 22 -6.04 11.80 -2.52
C ASP A 22 -5.83 13.16 -1.89
N THR A 23 -6.86 13.71 -1.28
CA THR A 23 -6.76 14.97 -0.54
C THR A 23 -6.77 14.70 0.96
N PHE A 24 -6.09 15.57 1.72
CA PHE A 24 -6.05 15.49 3.17
C PHE A 24 -6.07 16.89 3.81
N GLY A 25 -6.43 16.93 5.09
CA GLY A 25 -6.45 18.15 5.87
C GLY A 25 -7.82 18.81 6.02
N GLU A 26 -8.90 18.08 5.68
CA GLU A 26 -10.27 18.55 5.86
C GLU A 26 -10.56 18.88 7.32
N ASN A 27 -11.43 19.88 7.52
CA ASN A 27 -11.80 20.31 8.87
C ASN A 27 -12.94 19.41 9.46
N PRO A 28 -12.79 18.90 10.68
CA PRO A 28 -11.66 19.04 11.60
C PRO A 28 -10.55 18.03 11.27
N PHE A 29 -9.38 18.53 10.93
CA PHE A 29 -8.19 17.68 10.72
C PHE A 29 -7.69 17.16 12.09
N SER A 30 -8.16 15.99 12.47
CA SER A 30 -7.81 15.36 13.74
C SER A 30 -7.67 13.85 13.57
N PRO A 31 -6.52 13.26 13.88
CA PRO A 31 -6.25 11.82 13.78
C PRO A 31 -6.79 11.05 15.00
N ILE A 32 -7.92 11.43 15.54
CA ILE A 32 -8.58 10.74 16.66
C ILE A 32 -9.84 10.02 16.19
N SER A 33 -10.19 8.95 16.91
CA SER A 33 -11.46 8.27 16.68
C SER A 33 -12.61 9.21 17.02
N LYS A 34 -13.58 9.34 16.14
CA LYS A 34 -14.76 10.21 16.28
C LYS A 34 -16.00 9.36 16.49
N PRO A 35 -16.94 9.80 17.36
CA PRO A 35 -18.19 9.07 17.59
C PRO A 35 -19.01 8.85 16.33
N GLU A 36 -18.88 9.76 15.36
CA GLU A 36 -19.56 9.75 14.08
C GLU A 36 -18.88 8.80 13.07
N ALA A 37 -17.68 8.27 13.39
CA ALA A 37 -16.98 7.35 12.53
C ALA A 37 -17.80 6.07 12.33
N TYR A 38 -18.00 5.70 11.08
CA TYR A 38 -18.72 4.48 10.75
C TYR A 38 -17.91 3.25 11.17
N ALA A 39 -18.52 2.41 11.99
CA ALA A 39 -17.92 1.16 12.45
C ALA A 39 -18.75 -0.03 11.96
N LEU A 40 -18.12 -0.96 11.26
CA LEU A 40 -18.73 -2.23 10.87
C LEU A 40 -18.76 -3.18 12.07
N SER A 41 -19.88 -3.90 12.25
CA SER A 41 -19.91 -5.06 13.15
C SER A 41 -19.01 -6.18 12.63
N GLU A 42 -18.64 -7.13 13.49
CA GLU A 42 -17.82 -8.29 13.08
C GLU A 42 -18.42 -9.05 11.88
N THR A 43 -19.75 -9.22 11.87
CA THR A 43 -20.45 -9.87 10.75
C THR A 43 -20.33 -9.06 9.46
N GLN A 44 -20.46 -7.74 9.55
CA GLN A 44 -20.32 -6.85 8.40
C GLN A 44 -18.86 -6.82 7.89
N GLN A 45 -17.88 -6.85 8.79
CA GLN A 45 -16.45 -6.93 8.41
C GLN A 45 -16.15 -8.21 7.64
N LYS A 46 -16.67 -9.37 8.09
CA LYS A 46 -16.53 -10.65 7.37
C LYS A 46 -17.16 -10.58 5.99
N LEU A 47 -18.40 -10.07 5.90
CA LEU A 47 -19.08 -9.93 4.61
C LEU A 47 -18.35 -8.95 3.67
N GLN A 48 -17.79 -7.87 4.20
CA GLN A 48 -16.97 -6.94 3.42
C GLN A 48 -15.73 -7.63 2.88
N THR A 49 -15.02 -8.40 3.71
CA THR A 49 -13.84 -9.17 3.29
C THR A 49 -14.19 -10.19 2.20
N GLU A 50 -15.31 -10.91 2.34
CA GLU A 50 -15.78 -11.84 1.32
C GLU A 50 -16.10 -11.12 0.00
N LEU A 51 -16.81 -9.99 0.09
CA LEU A 51 -17.14 -9.16 -1.08
C LEU A 51 -15.88 -8.64 -1.80
N ASP A 52 -14.89 -8.16 -1.04
CA ASP A 52 -13.65 -7.64 -1.58
C ASP A 52 -12.84 -8.74 -2.27
N ASN A 53 -12.76 -9.94 -1.65
CA ASN A 53 -12.10 -11.09 -2.23
C ASN A 53 -12.79 -11.57 -3.52
N GLU A 54 -14.11 -11.72 -3.54
CA GLU A 54 -14.85 -12.11 -4.73
C GLU A 54 -14.73 -11.07 -5.83
N SER A 55 -14.81 -9.78 -5.46
CA SER A 55 -14.65 -8.67 -6.39
C SER A 55 -13.25 -8.66 -7.02
N GLY A 56 -12.21 -8.86 -6.21
CA GLY A 56 -10.82 -8.97 -6.67
C GLY A 56 -10.63 -10.13 -7.64
N GLN A 57 -11.19 -11.30 -7.32
CA GLN A 57 -11.12 -12.46 -8.22
C GLN A 57 -11.83 -12.21 -9.55
N ILE A 58 -12.96 -11.49 -9.55
CA ILE A 58 -13.65 -11.12 -10.78
C ILE A 58 -12.80 -10.14 -11.58
N VAL A 59 -12.28 -9.09 -10.95
CA VAL A 59 -11.39 -8.10 -11.59
C VAL A 59 -10.21 -8.79 -12.28
N ASN A 60 -9.52 -9.66 -11.57
CA ASN A 60 -8.32 -10.35 -12.06
C ASN A 60 -8.56 -11.31 -13.24
N ARG A 61 -9.83 -11.70 -13.50
CA ARG A 61 -10.19 -12.49 -14.69
C ARG A 61 -10.26 -11.66 -15.97
N TYR A 62 -10.52 -10.35 -15.85
CA TYR A 62 -10.80 -9.47 -16.98
C TYR A 62 -9.73 -8.41 -17.20
N ILE A 63 -9.08 -7.98 -16.13
CA ILE A 63 -8.01 -6.98 -16.16
C ILE A 63 -6.69 -7.69 -15.90
N LYS A 64 -5.76 -7.55 -16.81
CA LYS A 64 -4.42 -8.14 -16.70
C LYS A 64 -3.59 -7.35 -15.70
N GLY A 65 -3.31 -7.93 -14.53
CA GLY A 65 -2.62 -7.25 -13.44
C GLY A 65 -1.19 -6.83 -13.78
N ASP A 66 -0.51 -7.64 -14.57
CA ASP A 66 0.87 -7.44 -15.04
C ASP A 66 1.02 -6.41 -16.18
N GLU A 67 -0.09 -6.04 -16.82
CA GLU A 67 -0.12 -5.03 -17.89
C GLU A 67 -0.72 -3.69 -17.42
N ARG A 68 -1.02 -3.54 -16.13
CA ARG A 68 -1.55 -2.31 -15.55
C ARG A 68 -0.68 -1.78 -14.44
N SER A 69 -0.72 -0.48 -14.26
CA SER A 69 -0.21 0.20 -13.06
C SER A 69 -1.30 1.03 -12.41
N PHE A 70 -1.03 1.54 -11.24
CA PHE A 70 -1.84 2.58 -10.62
C PHE A 70 -0.91 3.58 -9.93
N THR A 71 -1.36 4.80 -9.82
CA THR A 71 -0.61 5.83 -9.12
C THR A 71 -1.53 6.55 -8.15
N ILE A 72 -1.06 6.70 -6.91
CA ILE A 72 -1.73 7.51 -5.89
C ILE A 72 -0.79 8.65 -5.52
N ILE A 73 -1.31 9.87 -5.53
CA ILE A 73 -0.61 11.06 -5.10
C ILE A 73 -1.48 11.82 -4.10
N ALA A 74 -0.91 12.33 -3.01
CA ALA A 74 -1.64 13.05 -1.98
C ALA A 74 -1.31 14.54 -1.98
N TYR A 75 -2.34 15.37 -1.81
CA TYR A 75 -2.21 16.82 -1.66
C TYR A 75 -3.04 17.35 -0.50
N PRO A 76 -2.55 18.39 0.23
CA PRO A 76 -3.34 19.03 1.27
C PRO A 76 -4.43 19.91 0.65
N VAL A 77 -5.55 20.04 1.38
CA VAL A 77 -6.59 21.02 1.06
C VAL A 77 -6.41 22.29 1.89
N PRO A 78 -6.91 23.47 1.43
CA PRO A 78 -6.77 24.74 2.15
C PRO A 78 -7.30 24.74 3.58
N GLU A 79 -8.28 23.89 3.86
CA GLU A 79 -8.90 23.69 5.17
C GLU A 79 -7.91 23.16 6.23
N ILE A 80 -6.72 22.68 5.84
CA ILE A 80 -5.67 22.24 6.76
C ILE A 80 -5.19 23.39 7.69
N GLY A 81 -5.37 24.64 7.27
CA GLY A 81 -5.11 25.84 8.08
C GLY A 81 -4.16 26.85 7.47
N GLY A 82 -3.73 27.81 8.32
CA GLY A 82 -2.95 28.97 7.88
C GLY A 82 -1.59 28.66 7.24
N ASN A 83 -1.05 27.47 7.44
CA ASN A 83 0.21 27.00 6.85
C ASN A 83 0.03 26.22 5.52
N TYR A 84 -1.16 26.28 4.93
CA TYR A 84 -1.48 25.52 3.71
C TYR A 84 -0.43 25.67 2.60
N GLU A 85 -0.03 26.90 2.28
CA GLU A 85 0.91 27.17 1.18
C GLU A 85 2.30 26.58 1.45
N GLU A 86 2.75 26.59 2.71
CA GLU A 86 4.01 25.98 3.11
C GLU A 86 3.94 24.45 3.01
N ILE A 87 2.89 23.87 3.57
CA ILE A 87 2.62 22.41 3.51
C ILE A 87 2.52 21.96 2.04
N PHE A 88 1.76 22.68 1.22
CA PHE A 88 1.61 22.36 -0.19
C PHE A 88 2.95 22.39 -0.94
N ARG A 89 3.80 23.39 -0.70
CA ARG A 89 5.14 23.46 -1.30
C ARG A 89 6.04 22.30 -0.88
N GLU A 90 6.00 21.92 0.38
CA GLU A 90 6.79 20.76 0.86
C GLU A 90 6.27 19.46 0.25
N ILE A 91 4.96 19.27 0.15
CA ILE A 91 4.36 18.11 -0.52
C ILE A 91 4.77 18.05 -2.00
N VAL A 92 4.76 19.18 -2.70
CA VAL A 92 5.23 19.22 -4.10
C VAL A 92 6.70 18.81 -4.21
N LYS A 93 7.58 19.27 -3.32
CA LYS A 93 8.98 18.86 -3.30
C LYS A 93 9.14 17.36 -3.08
N ILE A 94 8.39 16.79 -2.14
CA ILE A 94 8.41 15.36 -1.85
C ILE A 94 7.88 14.56 -3.04
N ASN A 95 6.81 15.03 -3.67
CA ASN A 95 6.18 14.36 -4.81
C ASN A 95 7.02 14.46 -6.10
N THR A 96 8.02 15.33 -6.15
CA THR A 96 8.91 15.54 -7.31
C THR A 96 10.34 15.09 -7.05
N LEU A 97 10.55 14.14 -6.14
CA LEU A 97 11.85 13.51 -5.91
C LEU A 97 12.36 12.82 -7.18
N ASP A 98 13.68 12.72 -7.29
CA ASP A 98 14.33 11.97 -8.38
C ASP A 98 14.02 10.47 -8.24
N TYR A 99 13.02 10.01 -8.97
CA TYR A 99 12.57 8.62 -8.88
C TYR A 99 13.61 7.62 -9.45
N HIS A 100 14.50 8.04 -10.35
CA HIS A 100 15.58 7.18 -10.84
C HIS A 100 16.60 6.90 -9.73
N LEU A 101 17.00 7.94 -8.99
CA LEU A 101 17.88 7.79 -7.83
C LEU A 101 17.24 6.89 -6.76
N TYR A 102 15.96 7.10 -6.47
CA TYR A 102 15.25 6.27 -5.49
C TYR A 102 15.10 4.82 -5.95
N GLN A 103 14.85 4.58 -7.23
CA GLN A 103 14.82 3.24 -7.80
C GLN A 103 16.13 2.49 -7.60
N GLU A 104 17.29 3.16 -7.78
CA GLU A 104 18.60 2.57 -7.54
C GLU A 104 18.85 2.26 -6.06
N ILE A 105 18.45 3.18 -5.16
CA ILE A 105 18.54 2.97 -3.71
C ILE A 105 17.68 1.78 -3.30
N GLN A 106 16.42 1.75 -3.73
CA GLN A 106 15.47 0.68 -3.46
C GLN A 106 15.98 -0.67 -3.99
N GLN A 107 16.54 -0.69 -5.20
CA GLN A 107 17.12 -1.89 -5.78
C GLN A 107 18.31 -2.41 -4.96
N THR A 108 19.10 -1.52 -4.37
CA THR A 108 20.20 -1.91 -3.48
C THR A 108 19.67 -2.59 -2.21
N ILE A 109 18.56 -2.09 -1.67
CA ILE A 109 17.87 -2.71 -0.52
C ILE A 109 17.34 -4.10 -0.92
N ILE A 110 16.65 -4.20 -2.04
CA ILE A 110 16.11 -5.46 -2.57
C ILE A 110 17.22 -6.50 -2.75
N ASN A 111 18.31 -6.13 -3.42
CA ASN A 111 19.44 -7.03 -3.67
C ASN A 111 20.04 -7.58 -2.36
N THR A 112 19.99 -6.80 -1.29
CA THR A 112 20.44 -7.24 0.03
C THR A 112 19.43 -8.18 0.67
N LEU A 113 18.14 -7.83 0.66
CA LEU A 113 17.09 -8.60 1.30
C LEU A 113 16.81 -9.93 0.58
N ASP A 114 16.95 -9.98 -0.75
CA ASP A 114 16.80 -11.22 -1.53
C ASP A 114 17.87 -12.28 -1.21
N THR A 115 18.93 -11.93 -0.49
CA THR A 115 19.90 -12.89 0.03
C THR A 115 19.51 -13.49 1.39
N CYS A 116 18.41 -13.02 1.98
CA CYS A 116 17.95 -13.39 3.31
C CYS A 116 16.82 -14.42 3.23
N GLU A 117 16.79 -15.34 4.19
CA GLU A 117 15.65 -16.21 4.43
C GLU A 117 14.62 -15.55 5.35
N TRP A 118 15.10 -14.67 6.24
CA TRP A 118 14.32 -14.03 7.28
C TRP A 118 14.62 -12.54 7.37
N VAL A 119 13.59 -11.78 7.72
CA VAL A 119 13.73 -10.38 8.14
C VAL A 119 13.20 -10.24 9.56
N GLU A 120 14.02 -9.79 10.47
CA GLU A 120 13.62 -9.50 11.85
C GLU A 120 13.33 -8.01 12.01
N VAL A 121 12.13 -7.68 12.51
CA VAL A 121 11.71 -6.30 12.77
C VAL A 121 11.52 -6.11 14.26
N LYS A 122 12.33 -5.25 14.86
CA LYS A 122 12.28 -4.93 16.31
C LYS A 122 11.94 -3.48 16.55
N GLY A 123 10.98 -3.26 17.44
CA GLY A 123 10.66 -1.94 17.96
C GLY A 123 11.80 -1.34 18.80
N ARG A 124 11.70 -0.05 19.07
CA ARG A 124 12.62 0.68 19.96
C ARG A 124 11.83 1.50 20.98
N GLY A 125 12.43 1.76 22.14
CA GLY A 125 11.77 2.46 23.24
C GLY A 125 10.58 1.67 23.75
N ASP A 126 9.43 2.31 23.80
CA ASP A 126 8.18 1.71 24.27
C ASP A 126 7.44 0.88 23.20
N ASN A 127 8.01 0.73 22.01
CA ASN A 127 7.42 -0.09 20.95
C ASN A 127 7.85 -1.55 21.10
N GLU A 128 6.92 -2.42 21.41
CA GLU A 128 7.13 -3.85 21.68
C GLU A 128 7.11 -4.73 20.42
N THR A 129 7.23 -4.13 19.24
CA THR A 129 7.27 -4.91 17.97
C THR A 129 8.45 -5.88 18.00
N ASP A 130 8.15 -7.16 17.75
CA ASP A 130 9.12 -8.24 17.58
C ASP A 130 8.54 -9.22 16.56
N LEU A 131 8.86 -9.00 15.28
CA LEU A 131 8.37 -9.77 14.15
C LEU A 131 9.50 -10.52 13.49
N LEU A 132 9.26 -11.78 13.18
CA LEU A 132 10.07 -12.57 12.27
C LEU A 132 9.28 -12.78 10.98
N ILE A 133 9.81 -12.32 9.87
CA ILE A 133 9.17 -12.37 8.55
C ILE A 133 9.94 -13.35 7.68
N HIS A 134 9.26 -14.44 7.26
CA HIS A 134 9.85 -15.45 6.41
C HIS A 134 9.67 -15.08 4.93
N LEU A 135 10.77 -15.02 4.19
CA LEU A 135 10.77 -14.75 2.75
C LEU A 135 10.64 -16.05 1.95
N HIS A 136 10.17 -15.95 0.72
CA HIS A 136 10.13 -17.12 -0.17
C HIS A 136 11.53 -17.46 -0.68
N GLU A 137 11.82 -18.77 -0.79
CA GLU A 137 13.04 -19.24 -1.40
C GLU A 137 13.06 -18.90 -2.90
N LEU A 138 14.11 -18.23 -3.35
CA LEU A 138 14.31 -17.88 -4.75
C LEU A 138 15.03 -19.02 -5.47
N THR A 139 14.35 -19.69 -6.38
CA THR A 139 14.94 -20.81 -7.16
C THR A 139 15.89 -20.33 -8.26
N ASP A 140 15.71 -19.11 -8.76
CA ASP A 140 16.61 -18.42 -9.68
C ASP A 140 16.78 -16.95 -9.26
N PRO A 141 17.69 -16.64 -8.31
CA PRO A 141 17.87 -15.29 -7.78
C PRO A 141 18.31 -14.24 -8.82
N LYS A 142 18.66 -14.67 -10.03
CA LYS A 142 18.99 -13.74 -11.14
C LYS A 142 17.77 -13.24 -11.89
N LYS A 143 16.64 -13.91 -11.72
CA LYS A 143 15.39 -13.63 -12.46
C LYS A 143 14.18 -13.42 -11.54
N GLN A 144 14.35 -13.73 -10.27
CA GLN A 144 13.30 -13.67 -9.27
C GLN A 144 13.70 -12.72 -8.15
N THR A 145 12.74 -12.09 -7.55
CA THR A 145 12.86 -11.29 -6.34
C THR A 145 11.64 -11.50 -5.46
N ASN A 146 11.81 -11.34 -4.15
CA ASN A 146 10.72 -11.30 -3.19
C ASN A 146 10.03 -9.93 -3.13
N PHE A 147 10.59 -8.90 -3.76
CA PHE A 147 10.22 -7.51 -3.49
C PHE A 147 9.80 -6.78 -4.76
N GLU A 148 8.84 -5.87 -4.59
CA GLU A 148 8.52 -4.85 -5.58
C GLU A 148 9.35 -3.59 -5.34
N ASN A 149 9.95 -3.08 -6.40
CA ASN A 149 10.62 -1.79 -6.42
C ASN A 149 9.63 -0.72 -6.88
N CYS A 150 8.89 -0.13 -5.92
CA CYS A 150 7.83 0.81 -6.24
C CYS A 150 8.39 2.18 -6.63
N VAL A 151 8.06 2.60 -7.83
CA VAL A 151 8.37 3.93 -8.35
C VAL A 151 7.08 4.71 -8.62
N ALA A 152 7.13 5.76 -9.42
CA ALA A 152 5.99 6.63 -9.67
C ALA A 152 4.80 5.97 -10.41
N ASP A 153 4.95 4.75 -10.88
CA ASP A 153 3.91 3.90 -11.43
C ASP A 153 3.04 3.20 -10.37
N VAL A 154 3.43 3.29 -9.10
CA VAL A 154 2.68 2.75 -7.95
C VAL A 154 2.29 3.87 -6.99
N ASN A 155 3.27 4.61 -6.47
CA ASN A 155 3.06 5.65 -5.46
C ASN A 155 3.86 6.93 -5.75
N ILE A 156 3.28 8.07 -5.44
CA ILE A 156 3.95 9.35 -5.37
C ILE A 156 3.71 9.94 -3.96
N PRO A 157 4.76 10.20 -3.19
CA PRO A 157 6.20 10.12 -3.55
C PRO A 157 6.71 8.69 -3.65
N VAL A 158 7.82 8.52 -4.38
CA VAL A 158 8.58 7.27 -4.43
C VAL A 158 9.29 7.01 -3.10
N GLY A 159 9.69 5.78 -2.84
CA GLY A 159 10.45 5.42 -1.63
C GLY A 159 9.90 4.19 -0.93
N GLU A 160 9.26 3.29 -1.66
CA GLU A 160 8.67 2.08 -1.13
C GLU A 160 9.27 0.82 -1.77
N VAL A 161 9.59 -0.14 -0.91
CA VAL A 161 9.91 -1.52 -1.28
C VAL A 161 9.00 -2.40 -0.45
N PHE A 162 8.19 -3.26 -1.08
CA PHE A 162 7.32 -4.16 -0.33
C PHE A 162 7.44 -5.60 -0.79
N THR A 163 7.00 -6.52 0.07
CA THR A 163 6.93 -7.95 -0.20
C THR A 163 5.65 -8.56 0.34
N SER A 164 5.23 -9.66 -0.28
CA SER A 164 4.24 -10.57 0.31
C SER A 164 5.01 -11.73 0.95
N PRO A 165 5.11 -11.79 2.28
CA PRO A 165 5.92 -12.79 2.96
C PRO A 165 5.31 -14.18 2.86
N GLN A 166 6.13 -15.21 3.07
CA GLN A 166 5.65 -16.57 3.29
C GLN A 166 4.95 -16.62 4.64
N LEU A 167 3.64 -16.93 4.66
CA LEU A 167 2.86 -16.96 5.91
C LEU A 167 3.35 -18.03 6.88
N ALA A 168 3.72 -19.21 6.35
CA ALA A 168 4.32 -20.25 7.17
C ALA A 168 5.69 -19.82 7.71
N GLY A 169 5.81 -19.72 9.02
CA GLY A 169 7.02 -19.26 9.68
C GLY A 169 7.08 -17.75 9.97
N THR A 170 6.23 -16.94 9.34
CA THR A 170 6.07 -15.52 9.71
C THR A 170 5.21 -15.40 10.95
N GLY A 171 5.65 -14.61 11.94
CA GLY A 171 4.89 -14.36 13.16
C GLY A 171 5.60 -13.46 14.14
N GLY A 172 4.91 -13.14 15.23
CA GLY A 172 5.42 -12.29 16.29
C GLY A 172 4.41 -11.26 16.76
N ILE A 173 4.89 -10.16 17.31
CA ILE A 173 4.09 -9.05 17.85
C ILE A 173 4.30 -7.82 17.00
N LEU A 174 3.22 -7.19 16.56
CA LEU A 174 3.21 -5.86 15.96
C LEU A 174 2.58 -4.88 16.95
N HIS A 175 3.40 -4.00 17.52
CA HIS A 175 2.91 -2.90 18.35
C HIS A 175 2.59 -1.70 17.47
N ALA A 176 1.31 -1.57 17.12
CA ALA A 176 0.81 -0.44 16.34
C ALA A 176 0.46 0.76 17.23
N VAL A 177 0.76 1.96 16.78
CA VAL A 177 0.39 3.20 17.48
C VAL A 177 -1.03 3.67 17.12
N SER A 178 -1.64 4.46 17.99
CA SER A 178 -3.06 4.81 17.91
C SER A 178 -3.51 5.52 16.61
N TYR A 179 -2.65 6.28 15.97
CA TYR A 179 -2.99 6.95 14.71
C TYR A 179 -3.01 6.00 13.50
N THR A 180 -2.42 4.81 13.61
CA THR A 180 -2.56 3.76 12.58
C THR A 180 -3.96 3.18 12.53
N HIS A 181 -4.78 3.34 13.57
CA HIS A 181 -6.17 2.91 13.54
C HIS A 181 -7.03 3.64 12.48
N LEU A 182 -6.64 4.83 12.06
CA LEU A 182 -7.33 5.55 10.98
C LEU A 182 -6.99 4.98 9.59
N ARG A 183 -5.85 4.29 9.45
CA ARG A 183 -5.39 3.65 8.21
C ARG A 183 -5.42 2.12 8.24
N ALA A 184 -5.78 1.52 9.37
CA ALA A 184 -5.82 0.05 9.52
C ALA A 184 -6.77 -0.64 8.52
N HIS A 185 -7.76 0.08 8.00
CA HIS A 185 -8.63 -0.41 6.93
C HIS A 185 -7.95 -0.44 5.56
N GLU A 186 -6.88 0.32 5.33
CA GLU A 186 -6.12 0.28 4.07
C GLU A 186 -5.07 -0.82 4.08
N THR A 187 -4.42 -1.06 5.21
CA THR A 187 -3.39 -2.12 5.34
C THR A 187 -3.97 -3.53 5.31
N LEU A 188 -5.22 -3.74 5.73
CA LEU A 188 -5.92 -5.03 5.63
C LEU A 188 -6.38 -5.39 4.20
N ARG A 189 -6.26 -4.49 3.24
CA ARG A 189 -6.58 -4.75 1.83
C ARG A 189 -5.46 -5.44 1.05
N HIS A 190 -4.28 -5.58 1.64
CA HIS A 190 -3.08 -6.11 0.99
C HIS A 190 -2.49 -7.35 1.70
N LEU A 191 -3.22 -7.96 2.65
CA LEU A 191 -2.82 -9.21 3.32
C LEU A 191 -3.72 -10.37 2.91
#